data_a46c6a6d6d78207f37fc4773c99b0255
#
_entry.id   a46c6a6d6d78207f37fc4773c99b0255
#
_cell.length_a   1.000
_cell.length_b   1.000
_cell.length_c   1.000
_cell.angle_alpha   90.00
_cell.angle_beta   90.00
_cell.angle_gamma   90.00
#
_symmetry.space_group_name_H-M   'P 1'
#
loop_
_entity.id
_entity.type
_entity.pdbx_description
1 polymer ?
#
loop_
_entity_poly.entity_id
_entity_poly.type
_entity_poly.pdbx_seq_one_letter_code
_entity_poly.pdbx_strand_id
1 'polypeptide(L)'
;AMKNEGRLDQWADRLTRKIARGSGRRSFLARLAGMSFGVSILPLLPVSRASAAGPQASEEGDPLSCDYWRHCAIDGYLCGCCGGSVNSCPPGTEISPVSWIGTCTNPVDGNNYVISYNDCCGKSTCGRCFCNTNEGDKPVYIPSKSNDINWCLGTQSNAYHCSTAVVIGKA
;
A
#
# COMPACT_ATOMS: atom_id res chain seq x y z
N ALA A 1 55.12 -2.39 -1.02
CA ALA A 1 53.72 -2.74 -0.65
C ALA A 1 52.99 -3.63 -1.69
N MET A 2 53.70 -4.34 -2.57
CA MET A 2 53.09 -5.12 -3.69
C MET A 2 53.25 -6.65 -3.55
N LYS A 3 53.40 -7.19 -2.35
CA LYS A 3 53.66 -8.63 -2.16
C LYS A 3 52.51 -9.43 -1.53
N ASN A 4 51.39 -8.76 -1.20
CA ASN A 4 50.27 -9.41 -0.51
C ASN A 4 49.06 -9.75 -1.41
N GLU A 5 48.91 -9.08 -2.54
CA GLU A 5 47.80 -9.33 -3.48
C GLU A 5 47.87 -10.72 -4.12
N GLY A 6 49.06 -11.17 -4.53
CA GLY A 6 49.21 -12.48 -5.14
C GLY A 6 48.96 -13.69 -4.23
N ARG A 7 48.96 -13.51 -2.90
CA ARG A 7 48.66 -14.60 -1.95
C ARG A 7 47.18 -14.78 -1.74
N LEU A 8 46.43 -13.70 -1.78
CA LEU A 8 44.95 -13.73 -1.67
C LEU A 8 44.32 -14.33 -2.95
N ASP A 9 44.83 -13.94 -4.12
CA ASP A 9 44.40 -14.49 -5.40
C ASP A 9 44.68 -15.99 -5.51
N GLN A 10 45.87 -16.43 -5.09
CA GLN A 10 46.21 -17.86 -5.07
C GLN A 10 45.39 -18.66 -4.07
N TRP A 11 44.98 -18.04 -2.94
CA TRP A 11 44.12 -18.67 -1.96
C TRP A 11 42.68 -18.76 -2.47
N ALA A 12 42.16 -17.69 -3.08
CA ALA A 12 40.83 -17.66 -3.69
C ALA A 12 40.73 -18.70 -4.84
N ASP A 13 41.75 -18.80 -5.68
CA ASP A 13 41.82 -19.77 -6.79
C ASP A 13 41.85 -21.24 -6.29
N ARG A 14 42.55 -21.51 -5.19
CA ARG A 14 42.55 -22.84 -4.57
C ARG A 14 41.20 -23.18 -3.95
N LEU A 15 40.55 -22.22 -3.33
CA LEU A 15 39.25 -22.40 -2.72
C LEU A 15 38.15 -22.66 -3.76
N THR A 16 38.12 -21.86 -4.84
CA THR A 16 37.17 -22.04 -5.94
C THR A 16 37.37 -23.36 -6.67
N ARG A 17 38.63 -23.77 -6.94
CA ARG A 17 38.91 -25.09 -7.54
C ARG A 17 38.55 -26.25 -6.63
N LYS A 18 38.67 -26.10 -5.30
CA LYS A 18 38.29 -27.14 -4.34
C LYS A 18 36.76 -27.28 -4.26
N ILE A 19 36.03 -26.17 -4.28
CA ILE A 19 34.59 -26.14 -4.34
C ILE A 19 34.06 -26.72 -5.66
N ALA A 20 34.68 -26.35 -6.79
CA ALA A 20 34.29 -26.83 -8.10
C ALA A 20 34.53 -28.35 -8.30
N ARG A 21 35.56 -28.90 -7.69
CA ARG A 21 35.85 -30.35 -7.75
C ARG A 21 35.00 -31.19 -6.82
N GLY A 22 34.47 -30.59 -5.74
CA GLY A 22 33.69 -31.29 -4.73
C GLY A 22 32.18 -31.26 -4.97
N SER A 23 31.69 -30.47 -5.92
CA SER A 23 30.28 -30.35 -6.20
C SER A 23 29.95 -30.72 -7.64
N GLY A 24 29.52 -31.96 -7.86
CA GLY A 24 28.76 -32.29 -9.08
C GLY A 24 27.55 -31.37 -9.19
N ARG A 25 27.14 -31.03 -10.43
CA ARG A 25 26.01 -30.10 -10.69
C ARG A 25 24.74 -30.39 -9.86
N ARG A 26 24.48 -31.66 -9.54
CA ARG A 26 23.36 -32.11 -8.71
C ARG A 26 23.54 -31.78 -7.23
N SER A 27 24.75 -31.93 -6.68
CA SER A 27 25.00 -31.64 -5.26
C SER A 27 25.11 -30.15 -4.98
N PHE A 28 25.47 -29.32 -5.95
CA PHE A 28 25.47 -27.87 -5.81
C PHE A 28 24.07 -27.33 -5.72
N LEU A 29 23.16 -27.76 -6.61
CA LEU A 29 21.74 -27.38 -6.58
C LEU A 29 21.02 -27.86 -5.31
N ALA A 30 21.33 -29.06 -4.83
CA ALA A 30 20.79 -29.58 -3.58
C ALA A 30 21.24 -28.76 -2.35
N ARG A 31 22.50 -28.29 -2.33
CA ARG A 31 23.00 -27.43 -1.26
C ARG A 31 22.45 -26.00 -1.34
N LEU A 32 22.27 -25.46 -2.55
CA LEU A 32 21.60 -24.19 -2.74
C LEU A 32 20.11 -24.26 -2.29
N ALA A 33 19.41 -25.34 -2.66
CA ALA A 33 18.06 -25.58 -2.20
C ALA A 33 17.98 -25.72 -0.68
N GLY A 34 18.93 -26.43 -0.05
CA GLY A 34 19.01 -26.57 1.40
C GLY A 34 19.30 -25.24 2.12
N MET A 35 20.12 -24.36 1.55
CA MET A 35 20.35 -23.02 2.08
C MET A 35 19.13 -22.11 1.88
N SER A 36 18.40 -22.26 0.79
CA SER A 36 17.17 -21.51 0.55
C SER A 36 16.06 -21.89 1.53
N PHE A 37 15.98 -23.15 1.95
CA PHE A 37 15.04 -23.60 2.98
C PHE A 37 15.43 -23.15 4.39
N GLY A 38 16.72 -22.94 4.68
CA GLY A 38 17.19 -22.48 5.99
C GLY A 38 16.95 -20.98 6.25
N VAL A 39 16.83 -20.17 5.22
CA VAL A 39 16.53 -18.71 5.32
C VAL A 39 15.03 -18.44 5.26
N SER A 40 14.22 -19.42 4.90
CA SER A 40 12.76 -19.31 4.81
C SER A 40 12.02 -19.40 6.15
N ILE A 41 12.72 -19.41 7.29
CA ILE A 41 12.12 -19.31 8.63
C ILE A 41 12.27 -17.89 9.21
N LEU A 42 12.63 -16.91 8.41
CA LEU A 42 12.05 -15.62 8.69
C LEU A 42 10.57 -15.81 8.37
N PRO A 43 9.67 -15.72 9.38
CA PRO A 43 8.28 -15.55 9.05
C PRO A 43 8.28 -14.33 8.15
N LEU A 44 8.06 -14.52 6.86
CA LEU A 44 7.25 -13.59 6.11
C LEU A 44 5.99 -13.56 6.98
N LEU A 45 6.03 -12.64 7.96
CA LEU A 45 4.81 -12.19 8.58
C LEU A 45 3.92 -12.01 7.38
N PRO A 46 2.83 -12.82 7.23
CA PRO A 46 1.79 -12.36 6.39
C PRO A 46 1.57 -10.96 6.96
N VAL A 47 1.96 -9.96 6.23
CA VAL A 47 1.29 -8.70 6.34
C VAL A 47 -0.10 -9.09 5.87
N SER A 48 -0.79 -9.81 6.76
CA SER A 48 -2.21 -9.74 6.83
C SER A 48 -2.42 -8.25 6.86
N ARG A 49 -2.80 -7.69 5.74
CA ARG A 49 -3.73 -6.59 5.73
C ARG A 49 -5.06 -7.18 6.25
N ALA A 50 -4.97 -8.04 7.30
CA ALA A 50 -5.99 -8.10 8.29
C ALA A 50 -6.17 -6.64 8.59
N SER A 51 -7.30 -6.10 8.30
CA SER A 51 -7.84 -4.92 8.92
C SER A 51 -7.25 -4.95 10.32
N ALA A 52 -6.06 -4.33 10.50
CA ALA A 52 -5.61 -4.02 11.82
C ALA A 52 -6.82 -3.28 12.33
N ALA A 53 -7.50 -3.86 13.31
CA ALA A 53 -8.44 -3.13 14.09
C ALA A 53 -7.58 -2.01 14.67
N GLY A 54 -7.36 -0.98 13.85
CA GLY A 54 -6.80 0.28 14.29
C GLY A 54 -7.68 0.69 15.46
N PRO A 55 -7.22 1.53 16.36
CA PRO A 55 -7.99 1.98 17.50
C PRO A 55 -9.38 2.30 16.97
N GLN A 56 -10.40 1.55 17.46
CA GLN A 56 -11.77 1.76 17.02
C GLN A 56 -12.14 3.17 17.46
N ALA A 57 -11.98 4.11 16.55
CA ALA A 57 -12.49 5.44 16.74
C ALA A 57 -14.01 5.29 16.89
N SER A 58 -14.56 5.84 17.96
CA SER A 58 -16.03 5.89 18.09
C SER A 58 -16.59 6.60 16.88
N GLU A 59 -17.54 5.95 16.22
CA GLU A 59 -18.11 6.45 14.99
C GLU A 59 -19.28 7.38 15.32
N GLU A 60 -19.15 8.65 15.01
CA GLU A 60 -20.26 9.61 15.05
C GLU A 60 -20.32 10.32 13.70
N GLY A 61 -21.55 10.56 13.24
CA GLY A 61 -21.83 11.21 11.97
C GLY A 61 -22.24 10.22 10.88
N ASP A 62 -22.66 10.78 9.75
CA ASP A 62 -23.10 10.02 8.57
C ASP A 62 -21.93 9.77 7.63
N PRO A 63 -21.47 8.51 7.46
CA PRO A 63 -20.36 8.18 6.56
C PRO A 63 -20.70 8.42 5.07
N LEU A 64 -21.95 8.74 4.74
CA LEU A 64 -22.37 9.12 3.38
C LEU A 64 -22.37 10.64 3.17
N SER A 65 -22.06 11.42 4.20
CA SER A 65 -21.94 12.88 4.15
C SER A 65 -20.50 13.33 3.92
N CYS A 66 -20.32 14.40 3.18
CA CYS A 66 -18.99 15.04 3.03
C CYS A 66 -18.48 15.64 4.35
N ASP A 67 -19.38 15.98 5.28
CA ASP A 67 -19.03 16.55 6.59
C ASP A 67 -18.64 15.47 7.63
N TYR A 68 -18.67 14.20 7.23
CA TYR A 68 -18.22 13.14 8.11
C TYR A 68 -16.73 13.31 8.46
N TRP A 69 -16.40 13.22 9.74
CA TRP A 69 -15.09 13.58 10.25
C TRP A 69 -13.90 12.93 9.55
N ARG A 70 -14.06 11.69 9.02
CA ARG A 70 -12.97 11.02 8.25
C ARG A 70 -12.77 11.61 6.86
N HIS A 71 -13.67 12.45 6.38
CA HIS A 71 -13.62 13.01 5.03
C HIS A 71 -12.89 14.37 4.97
N CYS A 72 -12.16 14.75 6.02
CA CYS A 72 -11.50 16.07 6.12
C CYS A 72 -10.50 16.37 4.99
N ALA A 73 -10.01 15.33 4.31
CA ALA A 73 -9.07 15.48 3.21
C ALA A 73 -9.43 14.62 1.98
N ILE A 74 -10.69 14.16 1.89
CA ILE A 74 -11.16 13.41 0.74
C ILE A 74 -11.41 14.34 -0.45
N ASP A 75 -11.08 13.87 -1.65
CA ASP A 75 -11.51 14.46 -2.91
C ASP A 75 -12.00 13.34 -3.82
N GLY A 76 -13.27 13.39 -4.20
CA GLY A 76 -13.88 12.38 -5.05
C GLY A 76 -15.24 11.91 -4.54
N TYR A 77 -15.69 10.80 -5.12
CA TYR A 77 -16.98 10.17 -4.78
C TYR A 77 -16.82 9.24 -3.59
N LEU A 78 -17.72 9.32 -2.62
CA LEU A 78 -17.70 8.43 -1.45
C LEU A 78 -18.06 6.99 -1.84
N CYS A 79 -17.20 6.01 -1.54
CA CYS A 79 -17.49 4.61 -1.84
C CYS A 79 -18.73 4.07 -1.11
N GLY A 80 -19.07 4.62 0.04
CA GLY A 80 -20.32 4.30 0.74
C GLY A 80 -21.57 4.58 -0.10
N CYS A 81 -21.56 5.64 -0.92
CA CYS A 81 -22.66 5.96 -1.84
C CYS A 81 -22.64 5.12 -3.12
N CYS A 82 -21.58 4.35 -3.36
CA CYS A 82 -21.27 3.69 -4.62
C CYS A 82 -21.36 2.16 -4.52
N GLY A 83 -21.92 1.64 -3.43
CA GLY A 83 -22.06 0.20 -3.18
C GLY A 83 -20.86 -0.44 -2.47
N GLY A 84 -19.93 0.36 -1.97
CA GLY A 84 -18.89 -0.02 -1.05
C GLY A 84 -19.18 0.46 0.37
N SER A 85 -18.13 0.81 1.10
CA SER A 85 -18.23 1.44 2.42
C SER A 85 -17.12 2.49 2.59
N VAL A 86 -17.11 3.17 3.74
CA VAL A 86 -16.02 4.10 4.08
C VAL A 86 -14.65 3.40 4.09
N ASN A 87 -14.62 2.10 4.35
CA ASN A 87 -13.39 1.31 4.48
C ASN A 87 -13.13 0.34 3.29
N SER A 88 -14.07 0.16 2.39
CA SER A 88 -13.98 -0.88 1.35
C SER A 88 -14.50 -0.44 0.00
N CYS A 89 -13.80 -0.90 -1.02
CA CYS A 89 -14.21 -0.72 -2.40
C CYS A 89 -15.48 -1.51 -2.76
N PRO A 90 -16.32 -0.99 -3.68
CA PRO A 90 -17.45 -1.72 -4.22
C PRO A 90 -17.03 -2.99 -4.96
N PRO A 91 -17.90 -4.03 -5.01
CA PRO A 91 -17.63 -5.22 -5.79
C PRO A 91 -17.31 -4.90 -7.26
N GLY A 92 -16.28 -5.57 -7.81
CA GLY A 92 -15.82 -5.37 -9.19
C GLY A 92 -14.96 -4.10 -9.39
N THR A 93 -14.47 -3.53 -8.31
CA THR A 93 -13.40 -2.53 -8.33
C THR A 93 -12.22 -3.03 -7.52
N GLU A 94 -11.03 -2.52 -7.83
CA GLU A 94 -9.77 -2.83 -7.17
C GLU A 94 -9.26 -1.59 -6.43
N ILE A 95 -8.76 -1.79 -5.21
CA ILE A 95 -8.17 -0.69 -4.43
C ILE A 95 -6.82 -0.30 -5.02
N SER A 96 -6.60 0.98 -5.24
CA SER A 96 -5.31 1.48 -5.69
C SER A 96 -4.22 1.27 -4.63
N PRO A 97 -3.01 0.83 -5.02
CA PRO A 97 -1.86 0.80 -4.13
C PRO A 97 -1.35 2.21 -3.78
N VAL A 98 -1.75 3.22 -4.54
CA VAL A 98 -1.41 4.62 -4.29
C VAL A 98 -2.49 5.23 -3.41
N SER A 99 -2.07 5.94 -2.35
CA SER A 99 -2.96 6.58 -1.40
C SER A 99 -2.43 7.96 -1.00
N TRP A 100 -3.29 8.83 -0.53
CA TRP A 100 -2.89 10.03 0.18
C TRP A 100 -3.37 9.96 1.63
N ILE A 101 -2.81 10.80 2.47
CA ILE A 101 -3.04 10.78 3.91
C ILE A 101 -3.56 12.15 4.35
N GLY A 102 -4.57 12.14 5.20
CA GLY A 102 -5.04 13.31 5.94
C GLY A 102 -5.02 13.05 7.43
N THR A 103 -4.97 14.12 8.21
CA THR A 103 -5.14 14.06 9.67
C THR A 103 -6.46 14.73 10.01
N CYS A 104 -7.40 13.96 10.55
CA CYS A 104 -8.74 14.43 10.89
C CYS A 104 -9.00 14.32 12.37
N THR A 105 -9.67 15.31 12.95
CA THR A 105 -10.09 15.28 14.35
C THR A 105 -11.42 14.56 14.49
N ASN A 106 -11.48 13.54 15.34
CA ASN A 106 -12.74 12.89 15.69
C ASN A 106 -13.50 13.75 16.71
N PRO A 107 -14.73 14.18 16.42
CA PRO A 107 -15.50 15.04 17.32
C PRO A 107 -15.94 14.35 18.62
N VAL A 108 -15.97 13.01 18.65
CA VAL A 108 -16.43 12.26 19.83
C VAL A 108 -15.38 12.26 20.94
N ASP A 109 -14.12 12.05 20.59
CA ASP A 109 -13.03 11.92 21.58
C ASP A 109 -12.01 13.05 21.51
N GLY A 110 -12.16 13.97 20.54
CA GLY A 110 -11.25 15.12 20.33
C GLY A 110 -9.85 14.73 19.87
N ASN A 111 -9.60 13.46 19.54
CA ASN A 111 -8.30 13.01 19.10
C ASN A 111 -8.12 13.15 17.59
N ASN A 112 -6.87 13.31 17.19
CA ASN A 112 -6.48 13.32 15.79
C ASN A 112 -6.18 11.90 15.30
N TYR A 113 -6.70 11.56 14.13
CA TYR A 113 -6.48 10.27 13.47
C TYR A 113 -5.88 10.45 12.10
N VAL A 114 -4.96 9.56 11.75
CA VAL A 114 -4.40 9.48 10.41
C VAL A 114 -5.33 8.64 9.55
N ILE A 115 -5.82 9.24 8.48
CA ILE A 115 -6.75 8.63 7.52
C ILE A 115 -6.01 8.37 6.22
N SER A 116 -6.07 7.14 5.73
CA SER A 116 -5.62 6.77 4.39
C SER A 116 -6.79 6.82 3.43
N TYR A 117 -6.64 7.61 2.38
CA TYR A 117 -7.59 7.66 1.28
C TYR A 117 -7.06 6.85 0.11
N ASN A 118 -7.86 5.93 -0.40
CA ASN A 118 -7.51 5.10 -1.53
C ASN A 118 -8.62 5.13 -2.57
N ASP A 119 -8.23 5.21 -3.82
CA ASP A 119 -9.15 5.10 -4.93
C ASP A 119 -9.54 3.66 -5.21
N CYS A 120 -10.78 3.47 -5.57
CA CYS A 120 -11.33 2.22 -6.07
C CYS A 120 -11.48 2.34 -7.59
N CYS A 121 -10.81 1.46 -8.32
CA CYS A 121 -10.60 1.56 -9.75
C CYS A 121 -11.20 0.36 -10.49
N GLY A 122 -11.58 0.53 -11.77
CA GLY A 122 -12.09 -0.56 -12.61
C GLY A 122 -13.52 -0.37 -13.12
N LYS A 123 -14.23 0.65 -12.62
CA LYS A 123 -15.54 1.05 -13.12
C LYS A 123 -15.55 2.54 -13.45
N SER A 124 -16.51 2.97 -14.24
CA SER A 124 -16.77 4.40 -14.45
C SER A 124 -17.06 5.10 -13.12
N THR A 125 -16.83 6.39 -13.07
CA THR A 125 -17.12 7.23 -11.91
C THR A 125 -18.53 6.99 -11.39
N CYS A 126 -18.66 6.89 -10.07
CA CYS A 126 -19.93 6.61 -9.39
C CYS A 126 -20.99 7.69 -9.61
N GLY A 127 -20.58 8.96 -9.66
CA GLY A 127 -21.47 10.11 -9.87
C GLY A 127 -22.35 10.48 -8.68
N ARG A 128 -22.12 9.90 -7.48
CA ARG A 128 -22.90 10.17 -6.26
C ARG A 128 -21.99 10.62 -5.13
N CYS A 129 -22.51 11.51 -4.26
CA CYS A 129 -21.82 12.00 -3.07
C CYS A 129 -20.38 12.45 -3.39
N PHE A 130 -20.27 13.42 -4.28
CA PHE A 130 -18.98 14.03 -4.58
C PHE A 130 -18.59 14.99 -3.47
N CYS A 131 -17.38 14.78 -2.91
CA CYS A 131 -16.80 15.63 -1.87
C CYS A 131 -15.53 16.27 -2.41
N ASN A 132 -15.32 17.54 -2.10
CA ASN A 132 -14.13 18.28 -2.45
C ASN A 132 -13.63 19.03 -1.22
N THR A 133 -12.82 18.38 -0.43
CA THR A 133 -12.12 18.93 0.74
C THR A 133 -10.62 19.08 0.48
N ASN A 134 -10.24 19.11 -0.79
CA ASN A 134 -8.86 19.15 -1.20
C ASN A 134 -8.22 20.53 -0.92
N GLU A 135 -7.18 20.52 -0.08
CA GLU A 135 -6.39 21.68 0.29
C GLU A 135 -4.89 21.45 -0.02
N GLY A 136 -4.54 21.17 -1.29
CA GLY A 136 -3.14 20.98 -1.69
C GLY A 136 -2.89 19.78 -2.59
N ASP A 137 -1.78 19.05 -2.38
CA ASP A 137 -1.28 17.98 -3.26
C ASP A 137 -2.07 16.67 -3.14
N LYS A 138 -3.36 16.74 -3.38
CA LYS A 138 -4.30 15.61 -3.38
C LYS A 138 -4.86 15.42 -4.78
N PRO A 139 -5.43 14.23 -5.11
CA PRO A 139 -6.12 14.07 -6.38
C PRO A 139 -7.27 15.07 -6.48
N VAL A 140 -7.41 15.69 -7.64
CA VAL A 140 -8.52 16.61 -7.91
C VAL A 140 -9.30 16.06 -9.09
N TYR A 141 -10.51 15.58 -8.84
CA TYR A 141 -11.36 14.99 -9.88
C TYR A 141 -12.21 16.02 -10.63
N ILE A 142 -11.98 17.29 -10.36
CA ILE A 142 -12.50 18.38 -11.19
C ILE A 142 -11.50 18.60 -12.32
N PRO A 143 -11.87 18.37 -13.60
CA PRO A 143 -10.93 18.41 -14.73
C PRO A 143 -10.15 19.73 -14.85
N SER A 144 -10.76 20.86 -14.47
CA SER A 144 -10.12 22.17 -14.50
C SER A 144 -9.07 22.39 -13.41
N LYS A 145 -8.97 21.49 -12.44
CA LYS A 145 -8.06 21.57 -11.30
C LYS A 145 -7.19 20.31 -11.16
N SER A 146 -7.27 19.38 -12.11
CA SER A 146 -6.49 18.14 -12.08
C SER A 146 -4.99 18.45 -12.07
N ASN A 147 -4.26 17.71 -11.25
CA ASN A 147 -2.80 17.76 -11.15
C ASN A 147 -2.10 16.75 -12.10
N ASP A 148 -2.83 16.17 -13.05
CA ASP A 148 -2.36 15.16 -14.02
C ASP A 148 -1.92 13.82 -13.37
N ILE A 149 -2.13 13.61 -12.08
CA ILE A 149 -1.83 12.35 -11.41
C ILE A 149 -3.05 11.42 -11.49
N ASN A 150 -2.85 10.24 -12.05
CA ASN A 150 -3.84 9.17 -12.01
C ASN A 150 -3.60 8.31 -10.76
N TRP A 151 -4.44 8.46 -9.77
CA TRP A 151 -4.35 7.75 -8.50
C TRP A 151 -4.78 6.28 -8.58
N CYS A 152 -5.25 5.83 -9.74
CA CYS A 152 -5.46 4.41 -10.06
C CYS A 152 -4.22 3.72 -10.63
N LEU A 153 -3.03 4.30 -10.51
CA LEU A 153 -1.78 3.69 -10.94
C LEU A 153 -1.52 2.38 -10.20
N GLY A 154 -1.14 1.35 -10.96
CA GLY A 154 -0.79 0.04 -10.43
C GLY A 154 -1.98 -0.92 -10.26
N THR A 155 -3.20 -0.49 -10.60
CA THR A 155 -4.38 -1.36 -10.74
C THR A 155 -4.52 -1.90 -12.17
N GLN A 156 -5.37 -2.90 -12.37
CA GLN A 156 -5.64 -3.45 -13.72
C GLN A 156 -6.36 -2.44 -14.64
N SER A 157 -7.06 -1.47 -14.05
CA SER A 157 -7.77 -0.43 -14.78
C SER A 157 -7.54 0.92 -14.12
N ASN A 158 -7.24 1.93 -14.92
CA ASN A 158 -7.07 3.30 -14.47
C ASN A 158 -8.39 4.10 -14.40
N ALA A 159 -9.53 3.43 -14.56
CA ALA A 159 -10.84 4.07 -14.45
C ALA A 159 -11.21 4.27 -12.98
N TYR A 160 -11.23 5.52 -12.53
CA TYR A 160 -11.62 5.88 -11.18
C TYR A 160 -13.13 5.71 -10.96
N HIS A 161 -13.51 5.16 -9.82
CA HIS A 161 -14.90 4.95 -9.43
C HIS A 161 -15.31 5.76 -8.19
N CYS A 162 -14.63 5.57 -7.07
CA CYS A 162 -14.88 6.23 -5.78
C CYS A 162 -13.64 6.16 -4.89
N SER A 163 -13.66 6.85 -3.75
CA SER A 163 -12.57 6.84 -2.78
C SER A 163 -13.03 6.34 -1.40
N THR A 164 -12.17 5.60 -0.72
CA THR A 164 -12.35 5.15 0.67
C THR A 164 -11.63 6.09 1.63
N ALA A 165 -11.98 6.02 2.94
CA ALA A 165 -11.35 6.79 4.03
C ALA A 165 -11.12 5.88 5.24
N VAL A 166 -9.93 5.28 5.31
CA VAL A 166 -9.60 4.24 6.31
C VAL A 166 -8.75 4.82 7.42
N VAL A 167 -9.15 4.64 8.68
CA VAL A 167 -8.32 5.00 9.84
C VAL A 167 -7.13 4.04 9.90
N ILE A 168 -5.91 4.56 9.86
CA ILE A 168 -4.68 3.77 9.93
C ILE A 168 -3.90 3.98 11.22
N GLY A 169 -4.21 5.01 11.98
CA GLY A 169 -3.55 5.28 13.25
C GLY A 169 -4.11 6.50 13.96
N LYS A 170 -3.64 6.70 15.19
CA LYS A 170 -3.84 7.92 15.96
C LYS A 170 -2.61 8.81 15.77
N ALA A 171 -2.82 10.11 15.50
CA ALA A 171 -1.76 11.07 15.30
C ALA A 171 -1.18 11.58 16.65
#